data_1a098c738b3de9aae58801bf43def727
#
_entry.id   1a098c738b3de9aae58801bf43def727
#
_cell.length_a   1.000
_cell.length_b   1.000
_cell.length_c   1.000
_cell.angle_alpha   90.00
_cell.angle_beta   90.00
_cell.angle_gamma   90.00
#
_symmetry.space_group_name_H-M   'P 1'
#
loop_
_entity.id
_entity.type
_entity.pdbx_description
1 polymer ?
#
loop_
_entity_poly.entity_id
_entity_poly.type
_entity_poly.pdbx_seq_one_letter_code
_entity_poly.pdbx_strand_id
1 'polypeptide(L)' 'MSQQLKIGDRVRLASPPPYFKTADPMPMLRPPDIIPLGAEGPVLEQRSGGYWVVKFERGSFLVEAQYLEGLDPEAEPPEP' A
#
# COMPACT_ATOMS: atom_id res chain seq x y z
N MET A 1 -1.43 7.16 -17.36
CA MET A 1 -0.39 7.54 -16.67
C MET A 1 -0.11 6.72 -15.51
N SER A 2 1.04 6.26 -15.35
CA SER A 2 1.31 5.36 -14.29
C SER A 2 1.59 6.09 -13.03
N GLN A 3 1.30 5.49 -11.93
CA GLN A 3 1.63 6.03 -10.68
C GLN A 3 3.01 5.68 -10.33
N GLN A 4 3.75 6.63 -9.83
CA GLN A 4 5.09 6.37 -9.39
C GLN A 4 5.13 6.56 -7.93
N LEU A 5 5.12 5.49 -7.18
CA LEU A 5 5.16 5.55 -5.73
C LEU A 5 6.60 5.71 -5.26
N LYS A 6 6.76 6.37 -4.14
CA LYS A 6 8.07 6.57 -3.54
C LYS A 6 7.98 6.28 -2.07
N ILE A 7 9.11 5.95 -1.48
CA ILE A 7 9.17 5.72 -0.05
C ILE A 7 8.72 7.00 0.64
N GLY A 8 7.84 6.86 1.60
CA GLY A 8 7.29 8.00 2.31
C GLY A 8 5.95 8.49 1.79
N ASP A 9 5.58 8.05 0.58
CA ASP A 9 4.29 8.45 0.05
C ASP A 9 3.17 7.75 0.82
N ARG A 10 2.04 8.41 0.90
CA ARG A 10 0.86 7.77 1.46
C ARG A 10 0.08 7.14 0.34
N VAL A 11 -0.44 5.96 0.59
CA VAL A 11 -1.22 5.24 -0.41
C VAL A 11 -2.49 4.73 0.23
N ARG A 12 -3.41 4.34 -0.60
CA ARG A 12 -4.67 3.78 -0.15
C ARG A 12 -4.86 2.45 -0.84
N LEU A 13 -5.43 1.50 -0.14
CA LEU A 13 -5.74 0.21 -0.76
C LEU A 13 -6.95 0.40 -1.65
N ALA A 14 -6.73 0.37 -2.94
CA ALA A 14 -7.77 0.64 -3.92
C ALA A 14 -8.46 -0.62 -4.42
N SER A 15 -7.78 -1.74 -4.38
CA SER A 15 -8.36 -3.00 -4.82
C SER A 15 -7.90 -4.10 -3.90
N PRO A 16 -8.69 -5.13 -3.70
CA PRO A 16 -8.29 -6.20 -2.79
C PRO A 16 -7.35 -7.17 -3.48
N PRO A 17 -6.20 -7.44 -2.89
CA PRO A 17 -5.36 -8.50 -3.42
C PRO A 17 -5.94 -9.85 -2.99
N PRO A 18 -5.50 -10.94 -3.60
CA PRO A 18 -6.02 -12.26 -3.20
C PRO A 18 -5.61 -12.65 -1.78
N TYR A 19 -4.53 -12.08 -1.28
CA TYR A 19 -4.13 -12.29 0.09
C TYR A 19 -3.10 -11.23 0.42
N PHE A 20 -2.80 -11.06 1.71
CA PHE A 20 -1.76 -10.14 2.12
C PHE A 20 -0.59 -10.93 2.65
N LYS A 21 0.61 -10.44 2.43
CA LYS A 21 1.81 -11.06 2.90
C LYS A 21 2.44 -10.09 3.88
N THR A 22 2.74 -10.55 5.08
CA THR A 22 3.32 -9.65 6.06
C THR A 22 4.74 -9.30 5.65
N ALA A 23 5.20 -8.13 6.08
CA ALA A 23 6.53 -7.65 5.72
C ALA A 23 7.56 -8.06 6.77
N ASP A 24 7.43 -9.25 7.31
CA ASP A 24 8.35 -9.76 8.31
C ASP A 24 9.45 -10.57 7.67
N PRO A 25 10.53 -10.80 8.36
CA PRO A 25 11.56 -11.68 7.82
C PRO A 25 11.04 -13.07 7.49
N MET A 26 10.05 -13.54 8.24
CA MET A 26 9.38 -14.78 7.88
C MET A 26 7.96 -14.42 7.53
N PRO A 27 7.70 -14.09 6.27
CA PRO A 27 6.40 -13.58 5.90
C PRO A 27 5.29 -14.59 6.09
N MET A 28 4.13 -14.12 6.48
CA MET A 28 2.97 -14.96 6.64
C MET A 28 1.88 -14.44 5.74
N LEU A 29 1.05 -15.34 5.24
CA LEU A 29 -0.06 -14.95 4.41
C LEU A 29 -1.27 -14.68 5.28
N ARG A 30 -1.99 -13.61 4.95
CA ARG A 30 -3.17 -13.23 5.71
C ARG A 30 -4.34 -13.10 4.76
N PRO A 31 -5.55 -13.24 5.25
CA PRO A 31 -6.72 -13.16 4.39
C PRO A 31 -6.87 -11.79 3.76
N PRO A 32 -7.51 -11.73 2.61
CA PRO A 32 -7.63 -10.44 1.90
C PRO A 32 -8.48 -9.42 2.62
N ASP A 33 -9.31 -9.83 3.55
CA ASP A 33 -10.16 -8.89 4.24
C ASP A 33 -9.54 -8.35 5.51
N ILE A 34 -8.28 -8.67 5.79
CA ILE A 34 -7.66 -8.15 6.99
C ILE A 34 -7.44 -6.65 6.87
N ILE A 35 -7.28 -6.14 5.66
CA ILE A 35 -7.15 -4.72 5.44
C ILE A 35 -8.33 -4.27 4.62
N PRO A 36 -9.16 -3.38 5.12
CA PRO A 36 -10.33 -2.96 4.35
C PRO A 36 -9.95 -2.07 3.20
N LEU A 37 -10.78 -2.08 2.16
CA LEU A 37 -10.56 -1.16 1.05
C LEU A 37 -10.64 0.26 1.57
N GLY A 38 -9.78 1.10 1.04
CA GLY A 38 -9.74 2.48 1.48
C GLY A 38 -8.79 2.73 2.61
N ALA A 39 -8.21 1.68 3.20
CA ALA A 39 -7.25 1.86 4.27
C ALA A 39 -6.02 2.58 3.72
N GLU A 40 -5.46 3.47 4.51
CA GLU A 40 -4.34 4.29 4.07
C GLU A 40 -3.14 4.05 4.94
N GLY A 41 -1.99 4.31 4.40
CA GLY A 41 -0.77 4.22 5.17
C GLY A 41 0.41 4.65 4.34
N PRO A 42 1.55 4.85 4.98
CA PRO A 42 2.74 5.27 4.27
C PRO A 42 3.48 4.08 3.68
N VAL A 43 4.16 4.34 2.58
CA VAL A 43 5.04 3.36 1.98
C VAL A 43 6.37 3.45 2.69
N LEU A 44 6.84 2.34 3.23
CA LEU A 44 8.06 2.33 3.99
C LEU A 44 9.26 1.90 3.16
N GLU A 45 9.04 1.02 2.19
CA GLU A 45 10.15 0.41 1.50
C GLU A 45 9.69 -0.18 0.20
N GLN A 46 10.58 -0.31 -0.75
CA GLN A 46 10.28 -1.01 -1.98
C GLN A 46 11.02 -2.33 -1.98
N ARG A 47 10.35 -3.40 -2.33
CA ARG A 47 10.95 -4.71 -2.40
C ARG A 47 10.92 -5.21 -3.82
N SER A 48 11.75 -6.18 -4.11
CA SER A 48 11.82 -6.71 -5.47
C SER A 48 10.50 -7.37 -5.83
N GLY A 49 10.26 -7.54 -7.10
CA GLY A 49 9.02 -8.16 -7.56
C GLY A 49 7.84 -7.23 -7.63
N GLY A 50 8.07 -5.94 -7.54
CA GLY A 50 6.97 -4.99 -7.63
C GLY A 50 6.20 -4.80 -6.35
N TYR A 51 6.75 -5.23 -5.23
CA TYR A 51 6.07 -5.11 -3.95
C TYR A 51 6.51 -3.86 -3.20
N TRP A 52 5.58 -3.29 -2.46
CA TRP A 52 5.86 -2.16 -1.60
C TRP A 52 5.48 -2.55 -0.18
N VAL A 53 6.28 -2.13 0.78
CA VAL A 53 5.94 -2.33 2.18
C VAL A 53 5.11 -1.14 2.60
N VAL A 54 3.86 -1.40 2.96
CA VAL A 54 2.94 -0.34 3.37
C VAL A 54 2.54 -0.60 4.80
N LYS A 55 2.60 0.43 5.63
CA LYS A 55 2.24 0.28 7.02
C LYS A 55 0.79 0.69 7.21
N PHE A 56 -0.06 -0.30 7.40
CA PHE A 56 -1.47 -0.06 7.71
C PHE A 56 -1.66 -0.14 9.21
N GLU A 57 -2.86 0.18 9.65
CA GLU A 57 -3.13 0.13 11.07
C GLU A 57 -2.90 -1.24 11.64
N ARG A 58 -3.15 -2.27 10.89
CA ARG A 58 -3.01 -3.63 11.38
C ARG A 58 -1.61 -4.18 11.23
N GLY A 59 -0.70 -3.43 10.67
CA GLY A 59 0.67 -3.89 10.52
C GLY A 59 1.22 -3.55 9.16
N SER A 60 2.44 -3.99 8.89
CA SER A 60 3.08 -3.71 7.62
C SER A 60 2.96 -4.92 6.71
N PHE A 61 2.60 -4.67 5.47
CA PHE A 61 2.36 -5.73 4.52
C PHE A 61 3.02 -5.43 3.18
N LEU A 62 3.30 -6.49 2.43
CA LEU A 62 3.84 -6.36 1.10
C LEU A 62 2.66 -6.31 0.13
N VAL A 63 2.54 -5.23 -0.62
CA VAL A 63 1.42 -5.05 -1.51
C VAL A 63 1.94 -4.61 -2.86
N GLU A 64 1.42 -5.20 -3.93
CA GLU A 64 1.82 -4.79 -5.26
C GLU A 64 1.18 -3.46 -5.60
N ALA A 65 1.86 -2.68 -6.40
CA ALA A 65 1.40 -1.34 -6.73
C ALA A 65 0.03 -1.33 -7.39
N GLN A 66 -0.32 -2.39 -8.10
CA GLN A 66 -1.59 -2.42 -8.81
C GLN A 66 -2.79 -2.37 -7.86
N TYR A 67 -2.59 -2.70 -6.59
CA TYR A 67 -3.68 -2.64 -5.63
C TYR A 67 -3.69 -1.34 -4.83
N LEU A 68 -2.72 -0.47 -5.08
CA LEU A 68 -2.56 0.75 -4.31
C LEU A 68 -2.83 1.98 -5.16
N GLU A 69 -3.28 3.01 -4.49
CA GLU A 69 -3.49 4.28 -5.17
C GLU A 69 -2.73 5.33 -4.38
N GLY A 70 -1.90 6.10 -5.04
CA GLY A 70 -1.12 7.12 -4.35
C GLY A 70 -2.00 8.27 -3.91
N LEU A 71 -1.73 8.77 -2.72
CA LEU A 71 -2.41 9.93 -2.21
C LEU A 71 -1.36 11.02 -2.10
N ASP A 72 -1.41 11.97 -2.99
CA ASP A 72 -0.39 12.99 -3.05
C ASP A 72 -0.96 14.28 -2.51
N PRO A 73 -0.60 14.68 -1.35
CA PRO A 73 -1.17 15.90 -0.79
C PRO A 73 -0.86 17.11 -1.60
N GLU A 74 0.24 17.10 -2.35
CA GLU A 74 0.53 18.24 -3.12
C GLU A 74 -0.23 18.26 -4.39
N ALA A 75 -0.76 17.18 -4.84
CA ALA A 75 -1.55 17.13 -6.01
C ALA A 75 -3.00 17.25 -5.71
N GLU A 76 -3.39 17.49 -4.46
CA GLU A 76 -4.71 17.61 -4.16
C GLU A 76 -5.30 18.74 -4.84
N PRO A 77 -6.48 18.66 -5.28
CA PRO A 77 -7.09 19.76 -5.98
C PRO A 77 -7.24 20.90 -5.04
N PRO A 78 -7.05 22.05 -5.54
CA PRO A 78 -7.18 23.19 -4.70
C PRO A 78 -8.59 23.27 -4.22
N GLU A 79 -8.78 23.74 -3.11
CA GLU A 79 -9.99 23.84 -2.64
C GLU A 79 -10.69 24.82 -3.29
N PRO A 80 -11.82 24.70 -3.50
CA PRO A 80 -12.59 25.74 -4.15
C PRO A 80 -12.67 26.94 -3.30
#